data_f7bb6088fa2ac452c107dd812fc9b84a
#
_entry.id   f7bb6088fa2ac452c107dd812fc9b84a
#
_cell.length_a   1.000
_cell.length_b   1.000
_cell.length_c   1.000
_cell.angle_alpha   90.00
_cell.angle_beta   90.00
_cell.angle_gamma   90.00
#
_symmetry.space_group_name_H-M   'P 1'
#
loop_
_entity.id
_entity.type
_entity.pdbx_description
1 polymer ?
#
loop_
_entity_poly.entity_id
_entity_poly.type
_entity_poly.pdbx_seq_one_letter_code
_entity_poly.pdbx_strand_id
1 'polypeptide(L)'
;TLFGGRFTSLLVDELRTKAGLTYGASSALSRPTRPGSVAIVSYTKTESTTAAIDLALSLLERLIAEGFSDELIESGKNYILGQFPPRFETSAQLARQLAVLEAAGLAASYINDYGAAIVAATGEDIRSVIADVYPDPDDLVFVVIGDAELIRDDVARYGPVTEMSMAEPRFTP
;
A
#
# COMPACT_ATOMS: atom_id res chain seq x y z
N THR A 1 0.02 6.97 -0.98
CA THR A 1 1.28 7.72 -1.13
C THR A 1 2.09 7.72 0.17
N LEU A 2 1.56 8.24 1.28
CA LEU A 2 2.31 8.45 2.53
C LEU A 2 2.73 7.16 3.23
N PHE A 3 1.88 6.15 3.26
CA PHE A 3 2.16 4.89 3.93
C PHE A 3 3.18 4.03 3.19
N GLY A 4 2.99 3.79 1.90
CA GLY A 4 3.89 2.93 1.11
C GLY A 4 3.92 3.24 -0.38
N GLY A 5 3.43 4.41 -0.83
CA GLY A 5 3.31 4.75 -2.24
C GLY A 5 4.39 5.68 -2.81
N ARG A 6 5.43 5.99 -2.04
CA ARG A 6 6.60 6.78 -2.49
C ARG A 6 7.87 6.31 -1.80
N PHE A 7 9.02 6.71 -2.33
CA PHE A 7 10.33 6.32 -1.76
C PHE A 7 10.54 6.81 -0.32
N THR A 8 10.00 7.96 0.04
CA THR A 8 10.03 8.54 1.39
C THR A 8 8.75 8.23 2.19
N SER A 9 8.10 7.10 1.91
CA SER A 9 6.92 6.64 2.64
C SER A 9 7.30 6.02 3.98
N LEU A 10 6.34 5.92 4.88
CA LEU A 10 6.53 5.38 6.22
C LEU A 10 7.13 3.96 6.19
N LEU A 11 6.58 3.07 5.35
CA LEU A 11 7.11 1.71 5.21
C LEU A 11 8.56 1.67 4.73
N VAL A 12 8.92 2.49 3.74
CA VAL A 12 10.29 2.52 3.22
C VAL A 12 11.25 3.10 4.25
N ASP A 13 10.88 4.19 4.90
CA ASP A 13 11.73 4.84 5.91
C ASP A 13 12.03 3.89 7.08
N GLU A 14 11.01 3.25 7.62
CA GLU A 14 11.16 2.40 8.80
C GLU A 14 11.81 1.04 8.47
N LEU A 15 11.28 0.31 7.46
CA LEU A 15 11.77 -1.03 7.13
C LEU A 15 13.14 -1.02 6.43
N ARG A 16 13.36 -0.06 5.52
CA ARG A 16 14.58 0.03 4.74
C ARG A 16 15.63 0.91 5.40
N THR A 17 15.28 2.19 5.64
CA THR A 17 16.28 3.20 5.99
C THR A 17 16.74 3.03 7.44
N LYS A 18 15.81 2.83 8.38
CA LYS A 18 16.12 2.72 9.81
C LYS A 18 16.45 1.29 10.22
N ALA A 19 15.62 0.33 9.87
CA ALA A 19 15.81 -1.05 10.32
C ALA A 19 16.73 -1.90 9.42
N GLY A 20 16.94 -1.50 8.16
CA GLY A 20 17.79 -2.25 7.22
C GLY A 20 17.26 -3.65 6.87
N LEU A 21 15.97 -3.92 7.10
CA LEU A 21 15.36 -5.23 6.93
C LEU A 21 15.03 -5.55 5.47
N THR A 22 14.87 -4.56 4.62
CA THR A 22 14.48 -4.71 3.21
C THR A 22 15.20 -3.73 2.31
N TYR A 23 15.29 -4.04 1.02
CA TYR A 23 15.66 -3.06 0.01
C TYR A 23 14.49 -2.18 -0.42
N GLY A 24 13.25 -2.66 -0.26
CA GLY A 24 12.04 -1.90 -0.59
C GLY A 24 10.79 -2.46 0.02
N ALA A 25 9.89 -1.57 0.39
CA ALA A 25 8.55 -1.88 0.85
C ALA A 25 7.56 -0.94 0.20
N SER A 26 6.36 -1.43 -0.06
CA SER A 26 5.30 -0.63 -0.67
C SER A 26 3.95 -1.01 -0.12
N SER A 27 2.99 -0.09 -0.21
CA SER A 27 1.58 -0.44 -0.08
C SER A 27 0.83 -0.03 -1.34
N ALA A 28 -0.07 -0.90 -1.77
CA ALA A 28 -0.92 -0.69 -2.93
C ALA A 28 -2.38 -0.91 -2.57
N LEU A 29 -3.24 -0.03 -3.09
CA LEU A 29 -4.68 -0.16 -3.04
C LEU A 29 -5.16 -0.61 -4.40
N SER A 30 -5.77 -1.78 -4.47
CA SER A 30 -6.50 -2.22 -5.65
C SER A 30 -7.78 -1.38 -5.79
N ARG A 31 -8.05 -0.88 -7.00
CA ARG A 31 -9.23 -0.06 -7.32
C ARG A 31 -10.11 -0.71 -8.38
N PRO A 32 -10.65 -1.92 -8.15
CA PRO A 32 -11.66 -2.47 -9.04
C PRO A 32 -12.99 -1.77 -8.80
N THR A 33 -13.95 -1.98 -9.70
CA THR A 33 -15.34 -1.53 -9.53
C THR A 33 -16.09 -2.27 -8.41
N ARG A 34 -15.43 -3.22 -7.76
CA ARG A 34 -15.91 -4.00 -6.61
C ARG A 34 -14.96 -3.79 -5.43
N PRO A 35 -15.35 -4.22 -4.20
CA PRO A 35 -14.44 -4.15 -3.06
C PRO A 35 -13.05 -4.67 -3.43
N GLY A 36 -12.04 -3.86 -3.18
CA GLY A 36 -10.66 -4.16 -3.51
C GLY A 36 -9.88 -4.70 -2.32
N SER A 37 -8.57 -4.70 -2.44
CA SER A 37 -7.66 -5.09 -1.38
C SER A 37 -6.63 -4.01 -1.11
N VAL A 38 -6.18 -3.90 0.12
CA VAL A 38 -4.94 -3.21 0.49
C VAL A 38 -3.86 -4.27 0.66
N ALA A 39 -2.73 -4.08 0.02
CA ALA A 39 -1.59 -4.98 0.16
C ALA A 39 -0.36 -4.21 0.63
N ILE A 40 0.37 -4.77 1.59
CA ILE A 40 1.74 -4.40 1.91
C ILE A 40 2.65 -5.45 1.27
N VAL A 41 3.62 -5.01 0.49
CA VAL A 41 4.55 -5.89 -0.21
C VAL A 41 5.97 -5.50 0.15
N SER A 42 6.76 -6.48 0.58
CA SER A 42 8.18 -6.33 0.86
C SER A 42 8.90 -7.63 0.59
N TYR A 43 10.21 -7.61 0.64
CA TYR A 43 11.08 -8.77 0.57
C TYR A 43 12.24 -8.57 1.53
N THR A 44 12.64 -9.62 2.18
CA THR A 44 13.68 -9.57 3.20
C THR A 44 14.55 -10.84 3.13
N LYS A 45 15.60 -10.90 3.91
CA LYS A 45 16.34 -12.13 4.11
C LYS A 45 15.50 -13.12 4.92
N THR A 46 15.73 -14.41 4.71
CA THR A 46 15.02 -15.49 5.41
C THR A 46 15.07 -15.31 6.94
N GLU A 47 16.24 -15.03 7.48
CA GLU A 47 16.44 -14.82 8.92
C GLU A 47 15.76 -13.57 9.49
N SER A 48 15.30 -12.65 8.64
CA SER A 48 14.65 -11.40 9.04
C SER A 48 13.13 -11.39 8.75
N THR A 49 12.56 -12.53 8.34
CA THR A 49 11.16 -12.63 7.91
C THR A 49 10.20 -12.12 8.99
N THR A 50 10.29 -12.64 10.20
CA THR A 50 9.41 -12.24 11.31
C THR A 50 9.65 -10.80 11.74
N ALA A 51 10.90 -10.35 11.80
CA ALA A 51 11.20 -8.97 12.15
C ALA A 51 10.60 -7.97 11.14
N ALA A 52 10.62 -8.30 9.86
CA ALA A 52 10.02 -7.47 8.81
C ALA A 52 8.48 -7.46 8.90
N ILE A 53 7.85 -8.60 9.18
CA ILE A 53 6.40 -8.70 9.37
C ILE A 53 5.98 -7.92 10.62
N ASP A 54 6.62 -8.17 11.77
CA ASP A 54 6.30 -7.49 13.03
C ASP A 54 6.41 -5.97 12.90
N LEU A 55 7.46 -5.48 12.26
CA LEU A 55 7.60 -4.04 12.03
C LEU A 55 6.52 -3.51 11.08
N ALA A 56 6.19 -4.22 10.00
CA ALA A 56 5.13 -3.80 9.10
C ALA A 56 3.76 -3.75 9.79
N LEU A 57 3.46 -4.70 10.65
CA LEU A 57 2.23 -4.73 11.47
C LEU A 57 2.19 -3.56 12.45
N SER A 58 3.26 -3.31 13.17
CA SER A 58 3.32 -2.17 14.10
C SER A 58 3.17 -0.83 13.40
N LEU A 59 3.65 -0.70 12.15
CA LEU A 59 3.46 0.49 11.32
C LEU A 59 2.01 0.65 10.86
N LEU A 60 1.33 -0.45 10.57
CA LEU A 60 -0.10 -0.45 10.22
C LEU A 60 -0.94 -0.04 11.44
N GLU A 61 -0.69 -0.62 12.60
CA GLU A 61 -1.35 -0.25 13.86
C GLU A 61 -1.15 1.23 14.18
N ARG A 62 0.09 1.72 14.05
CA ARG A 62 0.40 3.13 14.25
C ARG A 62 -0.32 4.04 13.27
N LEU A 63 -0.40 3.64 11.98
CA LEU A 63 -1.15 4.38 10.98
C LEU A 63 -2.63 4.51 11.35
N ILE A 64 -3.24 3.42 11.80
CA ILE A 64 -4.66 3.39 12.18
C ILE A 64 -4.91 4.22 13.43
N ALA A 65 -4.04 4.12 14.43
CA ALA A 65 -4.19 4.81 15.70
C ALA A 65 -3.90 6.32 15.62
N GLU A 66 -2.85 6.72 14.92
CA GLU A 66 -2.30 8.08 14.96
C GLU A 66 -2.53 8.86 13.66
N GLY A 67 -2.67 8.17 12.51
CA GLY A 67 -2.70 8.79 11.19
C GLY A 67 -1.34 9.37 10.79
N PHE A 68 -1.37 10.56 10.17
CA PHE A 68 -0.17 11.30 9.75
C PHE A 68 -0.16 12.71 10.36
N SER A 69 1.03 13.26 10.61
CA SER A 69 1.18 14.66 10.99
C SER A 69 0.82 15.59 9.83
N ASP A 70 0.43 16.82 10.16
CA ASP A 70 0.07 17.85 9.15
C ASP A 70 1.24 18.11 8.18
N GLU A 71 2.48 18.08 8.66
CA GLU A 71 3.66 18.24 7.82
C GLU A 71 3.79 17.12 6.78
N LEU A 72 3.58 15.87 7.18
CA LEU A 72 3.59 14.72 6.27
C LEU A 72 2.43 14.79 5.28
N ILE A 73 1.25 15.24 5.72
CA ILE A 73 0.08 15.43 4.86
C ILE A 73 0.39 16.46 3.78
N GLU A 74 0.91 17.62 4.14
CA GLU A 74 1.29 18.65 3.16
C GLU A 74 2.40 18.17 2.21
N SER A 75 3.40 17.46 2.73
CA SER A 75 4.41 16.80 1.89
C SER A 75 3.79 15.81 0.89
N GLY A 76 2.78 15.05 1.32
CA GLY A 76 2.04 14.11 0.47
C GLY A 76 1.23 14.81 -0.61
N LYS A 77 0.52 15.89 -0.28
CA LYS A 77 -0.22 16.72 -1.23
C LYS A 77 0.70 17.27 -2.31
N ASN A 78 1.80 17.90 -1.91
CA ASN A 78 2.79 18.46 -2.84
C ASN A 78 3.35 17.39 -3.78
N TYR A 79 3.66 16.19 -3.26
CA TYR A 79 4.11 15.07 -4.08
C TYR A 79 3.05 14.64 -5.10
N ILE A 80 1.79 14.48 -4.68
CA ILE A 80 0.69 14.08 -5.56
C ILE A 80 0.45 15.11 -6.65
N LEU A 81 0.40 16.40 -6.28
CA LEU A 81 0.22 17.50 -7.23
C LEU A 81 1.35 17.60 -8.25
N GLY A 82 2.60 17.40 -7.80
CA GLY A 82 3.75 17.38 -8.70
C GLY A 82 3.77 16.18 -9.67
N GLN A 83 3.21 15.04 -9.27
CA GLN A 83 3.14 13.83 -10.10
C GLN A 83 1.90 13.79 -11.02
N PHE A 84 0.97 14.71 -10.87
CA PHE A 84 -0.29 14.66 -11.61
C PHE A 84 -0.16 15.15 -13.05
N PRO A 85 0.41 16.34 -13.37
CA PRO A 85 0.50 16.84 -14.74
C PRO A 85 1.23 15.91 -15.71
N PRO A 86 2.34 15.23 -15.36
CA PRO A 86 3.03 14.32 -16.27
C PRO A 86 2.19 13.14 -16.78
N ARG A 87 1.04 12.88 -16.16
CA ARG A 87 0.12 11.81 -16.59
C ARG A 87 -0.73 12.18 -17.81
N PHE A 88 -0.67 13.44 -18.26
CA PHE A 88 -1.54 14.00 -19.32
C PHE A 88 -0.74 14.71 -20.42
N GLU A 89 0.56 14.49 -20.53
CA GLU A 89 1.42 15.18 -21.49
C GLU A 89 1.15 14.77 -22.93
N THR A 90 0.61 13.58 -23.15
CA THR A 90 0.30 13.08 -24.49
C THR A 90 -1.18 12.77 -24.67
N SER A 91 -1.68 12.88 -25.91
CA SER A 91 -3.06 12.50 -26.23
C SER A 91 -3.39 11.04 -25.86
N ALA A 92 -2.42 10.15 -25.96
CA ALA A 92 -2.59 8.74 -25.59
C ALA A 92 -2.76 8.56 -24.07
N GLN A 93 -2.00 9.32 -23.27
CA GLN A 93 -2.16 9.33 -21.81
C GLN A 93 -3.52 9.89 -21.40
N LEU A 94 -3.93 11.01 -22.01
CA LEU A 94 -5.24 11.61 -21.75
C LEU A 94 -6.38 10.65 -22.14
N ALA A 95 -6.32 10.05 -23.33
CA ALA A 95 -7.33 9.10 -23.77
C ALA A 95 -7.44 7.88 -22.84
N ARG A 96 -6.31 7.36 -22.34
CA ARG A 96 -6.30 6.26 -21.37
C ARG A 96 -6.97 6.67 -20.06
N GLN A 97 -6.68 7.86 -19.53
CA GLN A 97 -7.30 8.34 -18.29
C GLN A 97 -8.80 8.55 -18.45
N LEU A 98 -9.24 9.13 -19.58
CA LEU A 98 -10.67 9.29 -19.88
C LEU A 98 -11.38 7.95 -19.96
N ALA A 99 -10.78 6.94 -20.60
CA ALA A 99 -11.35 5.59 -20.67
C ALA A 99 -11.48 4.94 -19.27
N VAL A 100 -10.49 5.14 -18.38
CA VAL A 100 -10.54 4.64 -17.00
C VAL A 100 -11.65 5.34 -16.21
N LEU A 101 -11.80 6.66 -16.35
CA LEU A 101 -12.88 7.42 -15.70
C LEU A 101 -14.26 6.97 -16.17
N GLU A 102 -14.43 6.82 -17.49
CA GLU A 102 -15.67 6.32 -18.08
C GLU A 102 -16.02 4.92 -17.57
N ALA A 103 -15.06 3.99 -17.56
CA ALA A 103 -15.24 2.64 -17.03
C ALA A 103 -15.59 2.64 -15.53
N ALA A 104 -15.15 3.65 -14.78
CA ALA A 104 -15.47 3.83 -13.36
C ALA A 104 -16.78 4.62 -13.12
N GLY A 105 -17.47 5.08 -14.17
CA GLY A 105 -18.67 5.92 -14.06
C GLY A 105 -18.37 7.35 -13.55
N LEU A 106 -17.15 7.84 -13.72
CA LEU A 106 -16.71 9.16 -13.29
C LEU A 106 -16.70 10.15 -14.45
N ALA A 107 -17.11 11.41 -14.19
CA ALA A 107 -17.10 12.46 -15.20
C ALA A 107 -15.66 12.86 -15.57
N ALA A 108 -15.46 13.33 -16.81
CA ALA A 108 -14.18 13.86 -17.27
C ALA A 108 -13.69 15.09 -16.48
N SER A 109 -14.61 15.83 -15.84
CA SER A 109 -14.28 16.95 -14.95
C SER A 109 -13.42 16.54 -13.75
N TYR A 110 -13.44 15.25 -13.37
CA TYR A 110 -12.58 14.70 -12.32
C TYR A 110 -11.11 15.09 -12.51
N ILE A 111 -10.63 15.13 -13.76
CA ILE A 111 -9.24 15.52 -14.04
C ILE A 111 -9.00 16.98 -13.66
N ASN A 112 -9.94 17.87 -13.99
CA ASN A 112 -9.82 19.30 -13.72
C ASN A 112 -9.95 19.61 -12.22
N ASP A 113 -10.79 18.85 -11.52
CA ASP A 113 -11.14 19.07 -10.11
C ASP A 113 -10.14 18.41 -9.15
N TYR A 114 -9.34 17.43 -9.65
CA TYR A 114 -8.45 16.62 -8.83
C TYR A 114 -7.46 17.43 -7.99
N GLY A 115 -6.81 18.42 -8.60
CA GLY A 115 -5.83 19.24 -7.91
C GLY A 115 -6.46 20.03 -6.75
N ALA A 116 -7.62 20.64 -6.99
CA ALA A 116 -8.36 21.37 -5.97
C ALA A 116 -8.81 20.44 -4.82
N ALA A 117 -9.27 19.23 -5.14
CA ALA A 117 -9.66 18.23 -4.15
C ALA A 117 -8.49 17.81 -3.26
N ILE A 118 -7.29 17.61 -3.85
CA ILE A 118 -6.08 17.27 -3.07
C ILE A 118 -5.69 18.43 -2.13
N VAL A 119 -5.75 19.67 -2.60
CA VAL A 119 -5.46 20.85 -1.75
C VAL A 119 -6.44 20.94 -0.59
N ALA A 120 -7.73 20.73 -0.87
CA ALA A 120 -8.81 20.87 0.12
C ALA A 120 -8.82 19.74 1.17
N ALA A 121 -8.25 18.57 0.87
CA ALA A 121 -8.26 17.44 1.80
C ALA A 121 -7.63 17.81 3.15
N THR A 122 -8.30 17.47 4.23
CA THR A 122 -7.86 17.75 5.61
C THR A 122 -7.26 16.51 6.28
N GLY A 123 -6.60 16.71 7.41
CA GLY A 123 -6.12 15.58 8.24
C GLY A 123 -7.27 14.71 8.77
N GLU A 124 -8.45 15.30 8.98
CA GLU A 124 -9.67 14.57 9.37
C GLU A 124 -10.19 13.68 8.25
N ASP A 125 -10.24 14.20 7.02
CA ASP A 125 -10.62 13.41 5.83
C ASP A 125 -9.68 12.21 5.66
N ILE A 126 -8.37 12.42 5.85
CA ILE A 126 -7.38 11.36 5.72
C ILE A 126 -7.55 10.31 6.82
N ARG A 127 -7.81 10.71 8.07
CA ARG A 127 -8.09 9.77 9.16
C ARG A 127 -9.36 8.96 8.90
N SER A 128 -10.43 9.61 8.42
CA SER A 128 -11.65 8.90 8.03
C SER A 128 -11.39 7.84 6.96
N VAL A 129 -10.65 8.20 5.90
CA VAL A 129 -10.28 7.26 4.84
C VAL A 129 -9.41 6.11 5.36
N ILE A 130 -8.49 6.38 6.28
CA ILE A 130 -7.67 5.33 6.90
C ILE A 130 -8.57 4.34 7.63
N ALA A 131 -9.49 4.82 8.46
CA ALA A 131 -10.41 3.98 9.22
C ALA A 131 -11.36 3.15 8.32
N ASP A 132 -11.78 3.72 7.17
CA ASP A 132 -12.68 3.04 6.25
C ASP A 132 -11.99 2.02 5.33
N VAL A 133 -10.71 2.22 5.04
CA VAL A 133 -10.01 1.49 3.96
C VAL A 133 -9.02 0.47 4.48
N TYR A 134 -8.31 0.77 5.56
CA TYR A 134 -7.30 -0.16 6.07
C TYR A 134 -7.97 -1.23 6.95
N PRO A 135 -7.62 -2.51 6.74
CA PRO A 135 -8.18 -3.60 7.53
C PRO A 135 -7.69 -3.56 8.97
N ASP A 136 -8.46 -4.16 9.86
CA ASP A 136 -7.99 -4.46 11.20
C ASP A 136 -6.73 -5.34 11.12
N PRO A 137 -5.67 -5.08 11.88
CA PRO A 137 -4.49 -5.94 11.93
C PRO A 137 -4.76 -7.42 12.23
N ASP A 138 -5.90 -7.72 12.89
CA ASP A 138 -6.33 -9.09 13.16
C ASP A 138 -7.05 -9.76 11.97
N ASP A 139 -7.41 -9.01 10.92
CA ASP A 139 -8.09 -9.51 9.72
C ASP A 139 -7.20 -9.41 8.48
N LEU A 140 -6.04 -10.07 8.54
CA LEU A 140 -5.05 -10.04 7.48
C LEU A 140 -4.80 -11.43 6.90
N VAL A 141 -4.51 -11.46 5.60
CA VAL A 141 -4.00 -12.65 4.90
C VAL A 141 -2.52 -12.44 4.60
N PHE A 142 -1.69 -13.36 5.07
CA PHE A 142 -0.26 -13.36 4.78
C PHE A 142 0.05 -14.31 3.62
N VAL A 143 0.76 -13.81 2.63
CA VAL A 143 1.32 -14.61 1.55
C VAL A 143 2.83 -14.49 1.63
N VAL A 144 3.50 -15.57 2.02
CA VAL A 144 4.95 -15.60 2.19
C VAL A 144 5.56 -16.56 1.18
N ILE A 145 6.53 -16.10 0.41
CA ILE A 145 7.26 -16.90 -0.56
C ILE A 145 8.69 -17.04 -0.07
N GLY A 146 9.14 -18.27 0.19
CA GLY A 146 10.47 -18.55 0.72
C GLY A 146 10.73 -20.03 0.91
N ASP A 147 11.82 -20.34 1.59
CA ASP A 147 12.16 -21.71 2.00
C ASP A 147 11.28 -22.09 3.20
N ALA A 148 10.24 -22.89 2.93
CA ALA A 148 9.28 -23.29 3.95
C ALA A 148 9.91 -24.07 5.12
N GLU A 149 10.98 -24.82 4.88
CA GLU A 149 11.67 -25.57 5.95
C GLU A 149 12.27 -24.63 7.01
N LEU A 150 12.70 -23.44 6.58
CA LEU A 150 13.36 -22.46 7.44
C LEU A 150 12.39 -21.48 8.11
N ILE A 151 11.21 -21.21 7.51
CA ILE A 151 10.33 -20.12 8.00
C ILE A 151 8.98 -20.60 8.53
N ARG A 152 8.59 -21.86 8.29
CA ARG A 152 7.26 -22.39 8.63
C ARG A 152 6.88 -22.15 10.08
N ASP A 153 7.73 -22.56 11.00
CA ASP A 153 7.46 -22.47 12.44
C ASP A 153 7.39 -21.00 12.91
N ASP A 154 8.22 -20.16 12.33
CA ASP A 154 8.28 -18.74 12.66
C ASP A 154 7.03 -17.98 12.17
N VAL A 155 6.53 -18.28 10.96
CA VAL A 155 5.35 -17.61 10.41
C VAL A 155 4.05 -18.17 10.97
N ALA A 156 4.04 -19.36 11.55
CA ALA A 156 2.88 -19.96 12.21
C ALA A 156 2.34 -19.12 13.38
N ARG A 157 3.14 -18.21 13.92
CA ARG A 157 2.72 -17.26 14.98
C ARG A 157 1.67 -16.24 14.51
N TYR A 158 1.57 -16.00 13.19
CA TYR A 158 0.60 -15.05 12.61
C TYR A 158 -0.72 -15.73 12.21
N GLY A 159 -0.82 -17.05 12.27
CA GLY A 159 -2.03 -17.79 11.97
C GLY A 159 -1.76 -19.18 11.39
N PRO A 160 -2.83 -19.91 11.02
CA PRO A 160 -2.69 -21.22 10.40
C PRO A 160 -1.92 -21.15 9.08
N VAL A 161 -0.92 -22.02 8.91
CA VAL A 161 -0.10 -22.06 7.69
C VAL A 161 -0.67 -23.11 6.74
N THR A 162 -0.96 -22.68 5.50
CA THR A 162 -1.22 -23.57 4.37
C THR A 162 -0.04 -23.49 3.42
N GLU A 163 0.70 -24.58 3.29
CA GLU A 163 1.87 -24.63 2.43
C GLU A 163 1.49 -25.11 1.03
N MET A 164 2.00 -24.42 0.02
CA MET A 164 1.80 -24.75 -1.39
C MET A 164 3.13 -24.75 -2.12
N SER A 165 3.39 -25.76 -2.94
CA SER A 165 4.61 -25.82 -3.74
C SER A 165 4.50 -24.90 -4.96
N MET A 166 5.50 -24.06 -5.18
CA MET A 166 5.61 -23.26 -6.41
C MET A 166 5.85 -24.11 -7.67
N ALA A 167 6.26 -25.37 -7.52
CA ALA A 167 6.42 -26.30 -8.64
C ALA A 167 5.10 -26.94 -9.07
N GLU A 168 4.05 -26.83 -8.27
CA GLU A 168 2.72 -27.34 -8.59
C GLU A 168 1.99 -26.38 -9.54
N PRO A 169 1.49 -26.87 -10.71
CA PRO A 169 0.86 -26.00 -11.70
C PRO A 169 -0.51 -25.42 -11.27
N ARG A 170 -1.05 -25.81 -10.13
CA ARG A 170 -2.40 -25.44 -9.66
C ARG A 170 -2.46 -25.00 -8.20
N PHE A 171 -1.40 -24.67 -7.53
CA PHE A 171 -1.43 -24.22 -6.12
C PHE A 171 -2.51 -24.95 -5.28
N THR A 172 -2.50 -26.29 -5.31
CA THR A 172 -3.37 -27.09 -4.45
C THR A 172 -2.71 -27.28 -3.10
N PRO A 173 -3.40 -26.97 -1.99
CA PRO A 173 -2.88 -27.22 -0.65
C PRO A 173 -2.60 -28.70 -0.39
#